data_f087badfd037eeac210f196eb3abc0d8
#
_entry.id   f087badfd037eeac210f196eb3abc0d8
#
_cell.length_a   1.000
_cell.length_b   1.000
_cell.length_c   1.000
_cell.angle_alpha   90.00
_cell.angle_beta   90.00
_cell.angle_gamma   90.00
#
_symmetry.space_group_name_H-M   'P 1'
#
loop_
_entity.id
_entity.type
_entity.pdbx_description
1 polymer ?
#
loop_
_entity_poly.entity_id
_entity_poly.type
_entity_poly.pdbx_seq_one_letter_code
_entity_poly.pdbx_strand_id
1 'polypeptide(L)'
;ILNQLGISLAVSTYQAGKLIMLRADGEVINTHFRIFPKPMGLAADHEKLAIGSTLQVWELRNVPAVAAKIDPPGKHDACYMPRRNYITGDIDIHEMGYAGEELWFVNTRF
;
A
#
# COMPACT_ATOMS: atom_id res chain seq x y z
N ILE A 1 4.64 19.94 1.92
CA ILE A 1 3.20 19.64 1.79
C ILE A 1 2.85 18.37 2.57
N LEU A 2 3.56 17.26 2.36
CA LEU A 2 3.27 16.02 3.07
C LEU A 2 3.38 16.20 4.59
N ASN A 3 4.41 16.87 5.03
CA ASN A 3 4.61 17.12 6.46
C ASN A 3 3.50 18.01 7.04
N GLN A 4 3.09 19.04 6.30
CA GLN A 4 2.02 19.93 6.73
C GLN A 4 0.67 19.22 6.84
N LEU A 5 0.41 18.28 5.94
CA LEU A 5 -0.82 17.49 5.93
C LEU A 5 -0.78 16.29 6.88
N GLY A 6 0.41 15.93 7.37
CA GLY A 6 0.58 14.77 8.23
C GLY A 6 0.28 13.46 7.52
N ILE A 7 0.63 13.35 6.24
CA ILE A 7 0.32 12.18 5.41
C ILE A 7 1.56 11.62 4.74
N SER A 8 1.45 10.37 4.32
CA SER A 8 2.36 9.73 3.36
C SER A 8 1.56 9.35 2.12
N LEU A 9 2.25 9.15 1.01
CA LEU A 9 1.62 8.71 -0.23
C LEU A 9 2.09 7.32 -0.60
N ALA A 10 1.16 6.49 -1.07
CA ALA A 10 1.46 5.22 -1.70
C ALA A 10 1.19 5.35 -3.20
N VAL A 11 2.18 5.01 -4.01
CA VAL A 11 2.11 5.12 -5.46
C VAL A 11 2.45 3.78 -6.09
N SER A 12 1.58 3.27 -6.95
CA SER A 12 1.85 2.07 -7.73
C SER A 12 2.38 2.45 -9.11
N THR A 13 3.38 1.69 -9.58
CA THR A 13 3.97 1.87 -10.91
C THR A 13 3.79 0.58 -11.69
N TYR A 14 2.88 0.59 -12.63
CA TYR A 14 2.46 -0.61 -13.35
C TYR A 14 3.61 -1.28 -14.10
N GLN A 15 4.34 -0.53 -14.93
CA GLN A 15 5.40 -1.10 -15.76
C GLN A 15 6.67 -1.43 -14.96
N ALA A 16 7.02 -0.56 -14.02
CA ALA A 16 8.20 -0.77 -13.18
C ALA A 16 7.98 -1.83 -12.10
N GLY A 17 6.72 -2.22 -11.84
CA GLY A 17 6.42 -3.26 -10.88
C GLY A 17 6.71 -2.88 -9.44
N LYS A 18 6.44 -1.63 -9.04
CA LYS A 18 6.80 -1.14 -7.71
C LYS A 18 5.63 -0.47 -7.02
N LEU A 19 5.54 -0.71 -5.72
CA LEU A 19 4.80 0.12 -4.79
C LEU A 19 5.80 1.05 -4.11
N ILE A 20 5.60 2.34 -4.24
CA ILE A 20 6.48 3.36 -3.69
C ILE A 20 5.76 4.07 -2.55
N MET A 21 6.40 4.13 -1.38
CA MET A 21 5.92 4.92 -0.25
C MET A 21 6.73 6.20 -0.18
N LEU A 22 6.05 7.33 -0.27
CA LEU A 22 6.63 8.67 -0.13
C LEU A 22 6.23 9.25 1.22
N ARG A 23 7.21 9.67 1.99
CA ARG A 23 6.96 10.26 3.31
C ARG A 23 7.88 11.44 3.56
N ALA A 24 7.41 12.37 4.37
CA ALA A 24 8.23 13.49 4.81
C ALA A 24 9.16 13.06 5.93
N ASP A 25 10.41 13.51 5.86
CA ASP A 25 11.41 13.33 6.91
C ASP A 25 12.08 14.70 7.11
N GLY A 26 11.49 15.55 7.97
CA GLY A 26 11.89 16.93 8.07
C GLY A 26 11.60 17.68 6.76
N GLU A 27 12.62 18.24 6.15
CA GLU A 27 12.50 18.99 4.90
C GLU A 27 12.74 18.14 3.65
N VAL A 28 13.08 16.85 3.83
CA VAL A 28 13.35 15.94 2.72
C VAL A 28 12.23 14.93 2.58
N ILE A 29 12.14 14.32 1.39
CA ILE A 29 11.21 13.25 1.12
C ILE A 29 11.98 11.93 1.10
N ASN A 30 11.58 11.00 1.96
CA ASN A 30 12.07 9.64 1.94
C ASN A 30 11.20 8.79 1.06
N THR A 31 11.84 7.90 0.29
CA THR A 31 11.17 6.93 -0.54
C THR A 31 11.54 5.52 -0.08
N HIS A 32 10.56 4.65 -0.12
CA HIS A 32 10.74 3.23 0.15
C HIS A 32 9.90 2.45 -0.83
N PHE A 33 10.41 1.38 -1.41
CA PHE A 33 9.65 0.64 -2.40
C PHE A 33 9.75 -0.86 -2.22
N ARG A 34 8.70 -1.55 -2.68
CA ARG A 34 8.60 -3.00 -2.77
C ARG A 34 8.20 -3.39 -4.18
N ILE A 35 8.57 -4.59 -4.58
CA ILE A 35 8.29 -5.11 -5.92
C ILE A 35 7.01 -5.93 -5.87
N PHE A 36 6.09 -5.62 -6.81
CA PHE A 36 4.87 -6.39 -7.05
C PHE A 36 4.69 -6.56 -8.56
N PRO A 37 4.18 -7.70 -9.04
CA PRO A 37 3.93 -7.88 -10.48
C PRO A 37 2.81 -6.95 -10.95
N LYS A 38 3.15 -5.97 -11.77
CA LYS A 38 2.21 -5.01 -12.37
C LYS A 38 1.21 -4.44 -11.36
N PRO A 39 1.66 -3.78 -10.28
CA PRO A 39 0.75 -3.23 -9.29
C PRO A 39 0.04 -2.01 -9.87
N MET A 40 -1.29 -1.94 -9.71
CA MET A 40 -2.04 -0.80 -10.17
C MET A 40 -3.09 -0.35 -9.15
N GLY A 41 -4.08 -1.19 -8.85
CA GLY A 41 -5.12 -0.84 -7.89
C GLY A 41 -4.57 -0.71 -6.48
N LEU A 42 -4.92 0.35 -5.80
CA LEU A 42 -4.57 0.58 -4.39
C LEU A 42 -5.81 0.98 -3.61
N ALA A 43 -5.94 0.45 -2.41
CA ALA A 43 -6.96 0.88 -1.46
C ALA A 43 -6.36 0.91 -0.07
N ALA A 44 -6.76 1.88 0.73
CA ALA A 44 -6.24 2.02 2.09
C ALA A 44 -7.31 2.47 3.06
N ASP A 45 -7.20 2.03 4.29
CA ASP A 45 -7.88 2.60 5.44
C ASP A 45 -6.89 2.72 6.59
N HIS A 46 -7.36 2.99 7.81
CA HIS A 46 -6.47 3.18 8.96
C HIS A 46 -5.67 1.93 9.33
N GLU A 47 -6.17 0.76 8.98
CA GLU A 47 -5.60 -0.50 9.42
C GLU A 47 -5.00 -1.33 8.28
N LYS A 48 -5.46 -1.10 7.05
CA LYS A 48 -5.15 -2.00 5.93
C LYS A 48 -4.74 -1.22 4.69
N LEU A 49 -3.91 -1.87 3.89
CA LEU A 49 -3.51 -1.41 2.56
C LEU A 49 -3.65 -2.59 1.61
N ALA A 50 -4.44 -2.44 0.56
CA ALA A 50 -4.59 -3.46 -0.46
C ALA A 50 -3.90 -3.05 -1.75
N ILE A 51 -3.27 -4.02 -2.40
CA ILE A 51 -2.54 -3.82 -3.65
C ILE A 51 -3.01 -4.87 -4.65
N GLY A 52 -3.60 -4.40 -5.75
CA GLY A 52 -3.96 -5.26 -6.87
C GLY A 52 -2.74 -5.48 -7.77
N SER A 53 -2.32 -6.72 -7.93
CA SER A 53 -1.24 -7.09 -8.83
C SER A 53 -1.77 -8.02 -9.93
N THR A 54 -0.89 -8.60 -10.77
CA THR A 54 -1.30 -9.33 -11.98
C THR A 54 -2.36 -10.39 -11.72
N LEU A 55 -2.14 -11.24 -10.72
CA LEU A 55 -3.00 -12.40 -10.46
C LEU A 55 -3.59 -12.40 -9.06
N GLN A 56 -3.29 -11.39 -8.25
CA GLN A 56 -3.52 -11.44 -6.81
C GLN A 56 -3.86 -10.07 -6.27
N VAL A 57 -4.59 -10.08 -5.16
CA VAL A 57 -4.73 -8.92 -4.29
C VAL A 57 -3.95 -9.21 -3.02
N TRP A 58 -2.99 -8.36 -2.72
CA TRP A 58 -2.24 -8.39 -1.47
C TRP A 58 -2.90 -7.45 -0.47
N GLU A 59 -3.10 -7.93 0.76
CA GLU A 59 -3.56 -7.10 1.85
C GLU A 59 -2.49 -7.02 2.92
N LEU A 60 -2.05 -5.82 3.21
CA LEU A 60 -1.09 -5.52 4.27
C LEU A 60 -1.85 -4.92 5.45
N ARG A 61 -1.45 -5.29 6.66
CA ARG A 61 -2.05 -4.74 7.87
C ARG A 61 -1.04 -3.87 8.60
N ASN A 62 -1.53 -2.74 9.09
CA ASN A 62 -0.72 -1.86 9.93
C ASN A 62 -0.53 -2.50 11.30
N VAL A 63 0.73 -2.60 11.74
CA VAL A 63 1.10 -3.13 13.05
C VAL A 63 1.89 -2.05 13.79
N PRO A 64 1.22 -1.15 14.52
CA PRO A 64 1.88 -0.02 15.18
C PRO A 64 2.96 -0.45 16.20
N ALA A 65 2.76 -1.58 16.86
CA ALA A 65 3.73 -2.09 17.81
C ALA A 65 5.07 -2.44 17.15
N VAL A 66 5.06 -2.89 15.90
CA VAL A 66 6.26 -3.13 15.12
C VAL A 66 6.86 -1.81 14.64
N ALA A 67 6.02 -0.87 14.23
CA ALA A 67 6.46 0.45 13.78
C ALA A 67 7.30 1.15 14.86
N ALA A 68 6.89 1.05 16.11
CA ALA A 68 7.59 1.67 17.24
C ALA A 68 9.00 1.12 17.45
N LYS A 69 9.26 -0.10 16.98
CA LYS A 69 10.56 -0.79 17.14
C LYS A 69 11.48 -0.67 15.93
N ILE A 70 10.99 -0.14 14.80
CA ILE A 70 11.82 0.04 13.62
C ILE A 70 12.83 1.16 13.87
N ASP A 71 14.06 0.93 13.47
CA ASP A 71 15.17 1.87 13.65
C ASP A 71 15.00 3.14 12.80
N PRO A 72 15.14 4.34 13.36
CA PRO A 72 15.32 4.63 14.77
C PRO A 72 14.01 4.48 15.56
N PRO A 73 14.06 3.92 16.78
CA PRO A 73 12.84 3.70 17.58
C PRO A 73 12.03 4.97 17.79
N GLY A 74 10.71 4.84 17.68
CA GLY A 74 9.79 5.95 17.90
C GLY A 74 9.63 6.92 16.73
N LYS A 75 10.35 6.71 15.62
CA LYS A 75 10.25 7.58 14.43
C LYS A 75 9.04 7.26 13.56
N HIS A 76 8.67 5.99 13.48
CA HIS A 76 7.62 5.51 12.60
C HIS A 76 6.32 5.30 13.35
N ASP A 77 5.20 5.69 12.76
CA ASP A 77 3.87 5.53 13.34
C ASP A 77 3.06 4.41 12.69
N ALA A 78 3.52 3.88 11.58
CA ALA A 78 2.85 2.81 10.86
C ALA A 78 3.86 1.83 10.27
N CYS A 79 3.50 0.56 10.29
CA CYS A 79 4.24 -0.50 9.61
C CYS A 79 3.25 -1.46 8.99
N TYR A 80 3.17 -1.48 7.66
CA TYR A 80 2.25 -2.34 6.92
C TYR A 80 2.93 -3.65 6.60
N MET A 81 2.40 -4.74 7.13
CA MET A 81 2.95 -6.08 6.95
C MET A 81 2.00 -6.95 6.15
N PRO A 82 2.50 -7.78 5.22
CA PRO A 82 1.67 -8.70 4.47
C PRO A 82 0.86 -9.60 5.41
N ARG A 83 -0.44 -9.67 5.18
CA ARG A 83 -1.34 -10.45 6.03
C ARG A 83 -2.15 -11.46 5.26
N ARG A 84 -2.64 -11.08 4.09
CA ARG A 84 -3.48 -11.93 3.26
C ARG A 84 -3.13 -11.75 1.80
N ASN A 85 -3.41 -12.79 1.04
CA ASN A 85 -3.21 -12.81 -0.39
C ASN A 85 -4.41 -13.53 -1.01
N TYR A 86 -5.12 -12.83 -1.90
CA TYR A 86 -6.26 -13.37 -2.59
C TYR A 86 -5.88 -13.62 -4.05
N ILE A 87 -5.99 -14.87 -4.49
CA ILE A 87 -5.72 -15.21 -5.88
C ILE A 87 -6.97 -14.95 -6.70
N THR A 88 -6.88 -14.02 -7.65
CA THR A 88 -8.01 -13.58 -8.45
C THR A 88 -8.02 -14.12 -9.87
N GLY A 89 -6.88 -14.61 -10.34
CA GLY A 89 -6.65 -14.78 -11.77
C GLY A 89 -6.33 -13.42 -12.41
N ASP A 90 -6.06 -13.43 -13.70
CA ASP A 90 -5.65 -12.24 -14.45
C ASP A 90 -6.88 -11.40 -14.81
N ILE A 91 -7.32 -10.57 -13.88
CA ILE A 91 -8.50 -9.72 -14.03
C ILE A 91 -8.17 -8.24 -14.21
N ASP A 92 -6.90 -7.89 -14.20
CA ASP A 92 -6.39 -6.55 -14.49
C ASP A 92 -7.07 -5.46 -13.65
N ILE A 93 -6.81 -5.48 -12.36
CA ILE A 93 -7.43 -4.58 -11.39
C ILE A 93 -6.80 -3.18 -11.49
N HIS A 94 -7.58 -2.19 -11.91
CA HIS A 94 -7.13 -0.80 -12.01
C HIS A 94 -7.53 0.03 -10.81
N GLU A 95 -8.72 -0.18 -10.27
CA GLU A 95 -9.25 0.64 -9.19
C GLU A 95 -9.79 -0.23 -8.07
N MET A 96 -9.56 0.21 -6.83
CA MET A 96 -9.97 -0.48 -5.63
C MET A 96 -10.38 0.51 -4.56
N GLY A 97 -11.23 0.07 -3.64
CA GLY A 97 -11.61 0.87 -2.49
C GLY A 97 -12.17 0.01 -1.37
N TYR A 98 -11.99 0.44 -0.14
CA TYR A 98 -12.63 -0.16 1.01
C TYR A 98 -13.98 0.50 1.29
N ALA A 99 -14.99 -0.32 1.54
CA ALA A 99 -16.28 0.10 2.03
C ALA A 99 -16.54 -0.67 3.34
N GLY A 100 -16.21 -0.06 4.47
CA GLY A 100 -16.19 -0.75 5.76
C GLY A 100 -15.17 -1.89 5.75
N GLU A 101 -15.64 -3.10 6.01
CA GLU A 101 -14.80 -4.30 6.01
C GLU A 101 -14.62 -4.91 4.62
N GLU A 102 -15.35 -4.43 3.62
CA GLU A 102 -15.36 -4.99 2.29
C GLU A 102 -14.37 -4.27 1.38
N LEU A 103 -13.63 -5.05 0.61
CA LEU A 103 -12.76 -4.54 -0.45
C LEU A 103 -13.48 -4.69 -1.80
N TRP A 104 -13.68 -3.56 -2.47
CA TRP A 104 -14.29 -3.51 -3.80
C TRP A 104 -13.24 -3.21 -4.84
N PHE A 105 -13.32 -3.84 -5.99
CA PHE A 105 -12.42 -3.56 -7.11
C PHE A 105 -13.12 -3.76 -8.44
N VAL A 106 -12.57 -3.12 -9.47
CA VAL A 106 -13.08 -3.21 -10.82
C VAL A 106 -12.30 -4.28 -11.58
N ASN A 107 -13.03 -5.25 -12.12
CA ASN A 107 -12.48 -6.26 -13.02
C ASN A 107 -12.57 -5.71 -14.45
N THR A 108 -11.44 -5.50 -15.10
CA THR A 108 -11.42 -4.92 -16.44
C THR A 108 -11.29 -5.94 -17.57
N ARG A 109 -11.15 -7.23 -17.23
CA ARG A 109 -11.00 -8.30 -18.25
C ARG A 109 -12.25 -9.10 -18.52
N PHE A 110 -13.14 -9.17 -17.55
CA PHE A 110 -14.32 -10.01 -17.67
C PHE A 110 -15.61 -9.26 -17.40
#